data_402a624962ef15821084109a6b22d472
#
_entry.id   402a624962ef15821084109a6b22d472
#
_cell.length_a   1.000
_cell.length_b   1.000
_cell.length_c   1.000
_cell.angle_alpha   90.00
_cell.angle_beta   90.00
_cell.angle_gamma   90.00
#
_symmetry.space_group_name_H-M   'P 1'
#
loop_
_entity.id
_entity.type
_entity.pdbx_description
1 polymer ?
#
loop_
_entity_poly.entity_id
_entity_poly.type
_entity_poly.pdbx_seq_one_letter_code
_entity_poly.pdbx_strand_id
1 'polypeptide(L)'
;MSELFGITVLAKLRLTSLKQTERRRTFYLYVNEFQNFATTSFVQMLSESRKYRVFMIMAEQSTSQQSEQQTVNIILANVGAVICFRTGNPQDEQRLLPMFSPYIEPGEISNLPAYNYYARLAAVHTQEPLSGQTLLLENEGNETVRDEIIKHSRKEFARKREEVSGRKSSSGASSRKAAKTKKQSKKKS
;
A
#
# COMPACT_ATOMS: atom_id res chain seq x y z
N MET A 1 14.04 -4.99 -3.89
CA MET A 1 13.87 -3.74 -4.72
C MET A 1 12.41 -3.28 -4.79
N SER A 2 11.44 -4.17 -4.85
CA SER A 2 10.00 -3.82 -4.87
C SER A 2 9.51 -3.11 -3.62
N GLU A 3 9.93 -3.55 -2.44
CA GLU A 3 9.54 -2.96 -1.15
C GLU A 3 9.98 -1.50 -1.01
N LEU A 4 11.24 -1.19 -1.33
CA LEU A 4 11.75 0.17 -1.30
C LEU A 4 10.98 1.11 -2.23
N PHE A 5 10.59 0.61 -3.41
CA PHE A 5 9.77 1.36 -4.34
C PHE A 5 8.37 1.63 -3.75
N GLY A 6 7.71 0.62 -3.18
CA GLY A 6 6.41 0.74 -2.54
C GLY A 6 6.41 1.74 -1.38
N ILE A 7 7.41 1.63 -0.47
CA ILE A 7 7.59 2.58 0.64
C ILE A 7 7.80 4.00 0.13
N THR A 8 8.59 4.18 -0.94
CA THR A 8 8.84 5.50 -1.53
C THR A 8 7.57 6.10 -2.14
N VAL A 9 6.75 5.30 -2.83
CA VAL A 9 5.46 5.73 -3.40
C VAL A 9 4.51 6.15 -2.27
N LEU A 10 4.39 5.35 -1.21
CA LEU A 10 3.54 5.67 -0.06
C LEU A 10 3.97 6.96 0.64
N ALA A 11 5.27 7.14 0.86
CA ALA A 11 5.81 8.39 1.42
C ALA A 11 5.50 9.60 0.54
N LYS A 12 5.62 9.45 -0.78
CA LYS A 12 5.29 10.50 -1.75
C LYS A 12 3.81 10.85 -1.74
N LEU A 13 2.93 9.85 -1.69
CA LEU A 13 1.48 10.05 -1.58
C LEU A 13 1.13 10.80 -0.30
N ARG A 14 1.73 10.42 0.84
CA ARG A 14 1.55 11.15 2.11
C ARG A 14 1.95 12.61 1.98
N LEU A 15 3.16 12.89 1.50
CA LEU A 15 3.66 14.26 1.34
C LEU A 15 2.80 15.08 0.39
N THR A 16 2.27 14.47 -0.67
CA THR A 16 1.40 15.14 -1.62
C THR A 16 0.03 15.44 -1.02
N SER A 17 -0.54 14.50 -0.26
CA SER A 17 -1.83 14.70 0.43
C SER A 17 -1.77 15.81 1.48
N LEU A 18 -0.65 15.96 2.17
CA LEU A 18 -0.42 17.04 3.14
C LEU A 18 -0.41 18.43 2.50
N LYS A 19 0.05 18.54 1.25
CA LYS A 19 0.18 19.81 0.51
C LYS A 19 -1.13 20.30 -0.12
N GLN A 20 -2.14 19.43 -0.25
CA GLN A 20 -3.43 19.80 -0.83
C GLN A 20 -4.26 20.61 0.19
N THR A 21 -4.38 21.90 -0.03
CA THR A 21 -5.13 22.82 0.84
C THR A 21 -6.56 23.08 0.37
N GLU A 22 -6.80 23.06 -0.96
CA GLU A 22 -8.09 23.37 -1.55
C GLU A 22 -8.71 22.15 -2.27
N ARG A 23 -10.06 22.02 -2.27
CA ARG A 23 -10.87 20.99 -2.98
C ARG A 23 -10.22 19.60 -3.06
N ARG A 24 -10.00 18.96 -1.91
CA ARG A 24 -9.47 17.58 -1.85
C ARG A 24 -10.44 16.61 -2.53
N ARG A 25 -9.96 15.93 -3.57
CA ARG A 25 -10.68 14.80 -4.17
C ARG A 25 -10.49 13.57 -3.31
N THR A 26 -11.52 12.75 -3.20
CA THR A 26 -11.42 11.45 -2.55
C THR A 26 -10.50 10.54 -3.36
N PHE A 27 -9.56 9.92 -2.69
CA PHE A 27 -8.60 8.99 -3.28
C PHE A 27 -8.65 7.66 -2.54
N TYR A 28 -8.81 6.57 -3.27
CA TYR A 28 -8.79 5.21 -2.75
C TYR A 28 -7.46 4.55 -3.09
N LEU A 29 -6.74 4.12 -2.06
CA LEU A 29 -5.46 3.44 -2.17
C LEU A 29 -5.64 1.96 -1.83
N TYR A 30 -5.42 1.09 -2.80
CA TYR A 30 -5.45 -0.36 -2.63
C TYR A 30 -4.03 -0.86 -2.41
N VAL A 31 -3.79 -1.53 -1.29
CA VAL A 31 -2.47 -2.08 -0.92
C VAL A 31 -2.64 -3.57 -0.68
N ASN A 32 -2.19 -4.37 -1.63
CA ASN A 32 -2.11 -5.81 -1.48
C ASN A 32 -0.78 -6.20 -0.83
N GLU A 33 -0.78 -7.26 0.00
CA GLU A 33 0.40 -7.69 0.76
C GLU A 33 1.01 -6.53 1.57
N PHE A 34 0.13 -5.78 2.28
CA PHE A 34 0.54 -4.55 2.95
C PHE A 34 1.58 -4.77 4.05
N GLN A 35 1.71 -5.99 4.58
CA GLN A 35 2.75 -6.35 5.54
C GLN A 35 4.17 -6.02 5.05
N ASN A 36 4.40 -6.05 3.75
CA ASN A 36 5.69 -5.68 3.14
C ASN A 36 5.98 -4.16 3.21
N PHE A 37 4.98 -3.35 3.54
CA PHE A 37 5.06 -1.89 3.58
C PHE A 37 4.73 -1.31 4.95
N ALA A 38 4.46 -2.14 5.94
CA ALA A 38 4.02 -1.76 7.29
C ALA A 38 5.16 -1.13 8.11
N THR A 39 5.58 0.06 7.70
CA THR A 39 6.54 0.88 8.44
C THR A 39 5.82 1.80 9.42
N THR A 40 6.53 2.34 10.41
CA THR A 40 6.00 3.36 11.33
C THR A 40 5.38 4.54 10.59
N SER A 41 5.98 4.97 9.48
CA SER A 41 5.44 6.04 8.64
C SER A 41 4.12 5.65 7.96
N PHE A 42 3.96 4.38 7.58
CA PHE A 42 2.71 3.85 7.04
C PHE A 42 1.60 3.85 8.09
N VAL A 43 1.90 3.41 9.29
CA VAL A 43 0.96 3.40 10.42
C VAL A 43 0.50 4.81 10.77
N GLN A 44 1.40 5.79 10.77
CA GLN A 44 1.03 7.20 10.94
C GLN A 44 0.13 7.70 9.81
N MET A 45 0.42 7.31 8.56
CA MET A 45 -0.42 7.66 7.42
C MET A 45 -1.82 7.07 7.56
N LEU A 46 -1.97 5.85 8.06
CA LEU A 46 -3.26 5.19 8.29
C LEU A 46 -4.14 6.02 9.24
N SER A 47 -3.60 6.48 10.36
CA SER A 47 -4.35 7.28 11.35
C SER A 47 -4.73 8.68 10.84
N GLU A 48 -3.96 9.25 9.93
CA GLU A 48 -4.15 10.63 9.47
C GLU A 48 -4.83 10.75 8.10
N SER A 49 -4.78 9.70 7.28
CA SER A 49 -5.18 9.72 5.86
C SER A 49 -6.62 10.19 5.63
N ARG A 50 -7.54 9.85 6.56
CA ARG A 50 -8.94 10.27 6.50
C ARG A 50 -9.11 11.79 6.45
N LYS A 51 -8.26 12.56 7.15
CA LYS A 51 -8.27 14.03 7.14
C LYS A 51 -7.99 14.59 5.74
N TYR A 52 -7.25 13.84 4.94
CA TYR A 52 -6.84 14.22 3.60
C TYR A 52 -7.68 13.55 2.50
N ARG A 53 -8.81 12.93 2.89
CA ARG A 53 -9.69 12.16 1.98
C ARG A 53 -8.97 11.03 1.24
N VAL A 54 -7.95 10.45 1.87
CA VAL A 54 -7.28 9.24 1.39
C VAL A 54 -7.83 8.06 2.19
N PHE A 55 -8.48 7.13 1.51
CA PHE A 55 -9.03 5.91 2.08
C PHE A 55 -8.18 4.73 1.64
N MET A 56 -7.78 3.91 2.59
CA MET A 56 -6.93 2.75 2.32
C MET A 56 -7.74 1.46 2.41
N ILE A 57 -7.58 0.63 1.39
CA ILE A 57 -8.07 -0.74 1.32
C ILE A 57 -6.85 -1.64 1.32
N MET A 58 -6.67 -2.39 2.40
CA MET A 58 -5.48 -3.19 2.62
C MET A 58 -5.84 -4.67 2.65
N ALA A 59 -5.01 -5.50 2.04
CA ALA A 59 -5.16 -6.95 2.08
C ALA A 59 -3.85 -7.60 2.51
N GLU A 60 -3.96 -8.64 3.34
CA GLU A 60 -2.84 -9.50 3.75
C GLU A 60 -3.31 -10.95 3.87
N GLN A 61 -2.37 -11.87 3.78
CA GLN A 61 -2.67 -13.30 3.89
C GLN A 61 -2.65 -13.78 5.34
N SER A 62 -1.82 -13.20 6.19
CA SER A 62 -1.66 -13.56 7.58
C SER A 62 -1.11 -12.42 8.41
N THR A 63 -1.72 -12.13 9.54
CA THR A 63 -1.24 -11.14 10.51
C THR A 63 0.09 -11.56 11.16
N SER A 64 0.43 -12.85 11.10
CA SER A 64 1.67 -13.41 11.66
C SER A 64 2.90 -13.08 10.83
N GLN A 65 2.75 -12.64 9.60
CA GLN A 65 3.85 -12.19 8.74
C GLN A 65 4.38 -10.80 9.12
N GLN A 66 3.68 -10.09 9.98
CA GLN A 66 4.14 -8.80 10.45
C GLN A 66 5.18 -8.96 11.56
N SER A 67 6.31 -8.29 11.40
CA SER A 67 7.44 -8.36 12.33
C SER A 67 7.14 -7.77 13.71
N GLU A 68 6.15 -6.87 13.82
CA GLU A 68 5.79 -6.17 15.05
C GLU A 68 4.32 -6.34 15.39
N GLN A 69 4.03 -7.06 16.47
CA GLN A 69 2.69 -7.24 17.04
C GLN A 69 1.98 -5.90 17.29
N GLN A 70 2.73 -4.89 17.72
CA GLN A 70 2.20 -3.56 18.00
C GLN A 70 1.64 -2.89 16.74
N THR A 71 2.28 -3.09 15.60
CA THR A 71 1.81 -2.57 14.30
C THR A 71 0.45 -3.14 13.93
N VAL A 72 0.24 -4.45 14.09
CA VAL A 72 -1.06 -5.10 13.84
C VAL A 72 -2.15 -4.49 14.72
N ASN A 73 -1.89 -4.34 16.01
CA ASN A 73 -2.87 -3.77 16.94
C ASN A 73 -3.25 -2.33 16.57
N ILE A 74 -2.28 -1.51 16.15
CA ILE A 74 -2.56 -0.13 15.73
C ILE A 74 -3.39 -0.13 14.43
N ILE A 75 -3.09 -1.01 13.49
CA ILE A 75 -3.86 -1.12 12.25
C ILE A 75 -5.31 -1.50 12.57
N LEU A 76 -5.53 -2.58 13.33
CA LEU A 76 -6.86 -3.04 13.70
C LEU A 76 -7.66 -1.99 14.48
N ALA A 77 -7.00 -1.18 15.30
CA ALA A 77 -7.64 -0.07 16.02
C ALA A 77 -8.07 1.10 15.12
N ASN A 78 -7.46 1.25 13.93
CA ASN A 78 -7.73 2.39 13.02
C ASN A 78 -8.61 2.03 11.82
N VAL A 79 -8.85 0.75 11.53
CA VAL A 79 -9.68 0.34 10.40
C VAL A 79 -11.16 0.46 10.72
N GLY A 80 -11.93 0.99 9.76
CA GLY A 80 -13.39 1.13 9.88
C GLY A 80 -14.16 -0.10 9.38
N ALA A 81 -13.51 -1.00 8.66
CA ALA A 81 -14.07 -2.24 8.19
C ALA A 81 -13.02 -3.36 8.25
N VAL A 82 -13.43 -4.52 8.70
CA VAL A 82 -12.61 -5.74 8.70
C VAL A 82 -13.39 -6.83 7.98
N ILE A 83 -12.81 -7.37 6.92
CA ILE A 83 -13.35 -8.53 6.20
C ILE A 83 -12.37 -9.68 6.42
N CYS A 84 -12.85 -10.76 6.98
CA CYS A 84 -12.06 -11.93 7.33
C CYS A 84 -12.56 -13.16 6.56
N PHE A 85 -11.67 -13.75 5.77
CA PHE A 85 -11.85 -15.07 5.18
C PHE A 85 -11.30 -16.14 6.12
N ARG A 86 -11.43 -17.41 5.72
CA ARG A 86 -10.86 -18.51 6.49
C ARG A 86 -9.37 -18.30 6.76
N THR A 87 -8.97 -18.35 8.01
CA THR A 87 -7.57 -18.30 8.43
C THR A 87 -6.98 -19.70 8.49
N GLY A 88 -5.76 -19.85 7.94
CA GLY A 88 -5.00 -21.10 8.07
C GLY A 88 -4.15 -21.21 9.34
N ASN A 89 -4.05 -20.12 10.09
CA ASN A 89 -3.21 -20.01 11.29
C ASN A 89 -4.08 -19.70 12.52
N PRO A 90 -4.07 -20.54 13.57
CA PRO A 90 -4.81 -20.29 14.80
C PRO A 90 -4.48 -18.94 15.47
N GLN A 91 -3.26 -18.46 15.34
CA GLN A 91 -2.86 -17.16 15.89
C GLN A 91 -3.57 -15.98 15.18
N ASP A 92 -3.85 -16.11 13.89
CA ASP A 92 -4.60 -15.08 13.16
C ASP A 92 -6.05 -15.02 13.64
N GLU A 93 -6.67 -16.18 13.86
CA GLU A 93 -8.02 -16.23 14.45
C GLU A 93 -8.04 -15.58 15.84
N GLN A 94 -7.11 -15.91 16.72
CA GLN A 94 -7.03 -15.32 18.06
C GLN A 94 -6.93 -13.79 18.04
N ARG A 95 -6.28 -13.22 17.02
CA ARG A 95 -6.14 -11.76 16.86
C ARG A 95 -7.38 -11.10 16.30
N LEU A 96 -8.05 -11.78 15.37
CA LEU A 96 -9.21 -11.24 14.68
C LEU A 96 -10.52 -11.46 15.44
N LEU A 97 -10.64 -12.58 16.16
CA LEU A 97 -11.85 -12.95 16.89
C LEU A 97 -12.40 -11.84 17.81
N PRO A 98 -11.57 -11.09 18.57
CA PRO A 98 -12.06 -9.99 19.39
C PRO A 98 -12.80 -8.90 18.60
N MET A 99 -12.50 -8.74 17.30
CA MET A 99 -13.19 -7.78 16.45
C MET A 99 -14.63 -8.19 16.12
N PHE A 100 -14.94 -9.49 16.24
CA PHE A 100 -16.23 -10.08 15.90
C PHE A 100 -17.02 -10.55 17.12
N SER A 101 -16.43 -10.48 18.32
CA SER A 101 -17.09 -10.84 19.59
C SER A 101 -18.27 -9.89 19.87
N PRO A 102 -19.38 -10.35 20.47
CA PRO A 102 -19.64 -11.73 20.95
C PRO A 102 -20.32 -12.64 19.90
N TYR A 103 -20.41 -12.25 18.66
CA TYR A 103 -21.25 -12.88 17.63
C TYR A 103 -20.60 -14.09 16.95
N ILE A 104 -19.27 -14.18 16.95
CA ILE A 104 -18.50 -15.25 16.32
C ILE A 104 -17.75 -16.00 17.42
N GLU A 105 -17.86 -17.32 17.42
CA GLU A 105 -17.20 -18.17 18.40
C GLU A 105 -15.80 -18.64 17.95
N PRO A 106 -14.92 -19.03 18.90
CA PRO A 106 -13.62 -19.61 18.54
C PRO A 106 -13.76 -20.84 17.64
N GLY A 107 -12.98 -20.89 16.56
CA GLY A 107 -13.01 -21.94 15.58
C GLY A 107 -13.89 -21.65 14.36
N GLU A 108 -14.82 -20.72 14.42
CA GLU A 108 -15.70 -20.42 13.28
C GLU A 108 -14.95 -19.78 12.11
N ILE A 109 -14.01 -18.88 12.39
CA ILE A 109 -13.21 -18.24 11.33
C ILE A 109 -12.31 -19.27 10.63
N SER A 110 -11.68 -20.16 11.39
CA SER A 110 -10.80 -21.20 10.85
C SER A 110 -11.57 -22.28 10.05
N ASN A 111 -12.84 -22.46 10.33
CA ASN A 111 -13.70 -23.43 9.66
C ASN A 111 -14.60 -22.83 8.58
N LEU A 112 -14.45 -21.54 8.24
CA LEU A 112 -15.21 -20.94 7.15
C LEU A 112 -15.06 -21.74 5.85
N PRO A 113 -16.15 -22.00 5.12
CA PRO A 113 -16.07 -22.58 3.79
C PRO A 113 -15.27 -21.69 2.85
N ALA A 114 -14.72 -22.26 1.79
CA ALA A 114 -14.01 -21.49 0.77
C ALA A 114 -14.92 -20.37 0.20
N TYR A 115 -14.33 -19.23 -0.07
CA TYR A 115 -15.01 -18.04 -0.60
C TYR A 115 -16.03 -17.37 0.34
N ASN A 116 -16.24 -17.89 1.56
CA ASN A 116 -17.07 -17.23 2.55
C ASN A 116 -16.23 -16.30 3.44
N TYR A 117 -16.88 -15.28 3.97
CA TYR A 117 -16.25 -14.29 4.83
C TYR A 117 -17.18 -13.79 5.93
N TYR A 118 -16.59 -13.29 7.01
CA TYR A 118 -17.24 -12.42 7.96
C TYR A 118 -16.77 -10.98 7.75
N ALA A 119 -17.68 -10.03 7.87
CA ALA A 119 -17.38 -8.61 7.73
C ALA A 119 -17.93 -7.83 8.93
N ARG A 120 -17.06 -7.05 9.57
CA ARG A 120 -17.44 -6.07 10.59
C ARG A 120 -17.27 -4.67 10.02
N LEU A 121 -18.31 -3.86 10.13
CA LEU A 121 -18.31 -2.46 9.74
C LEU A 121 -18.44 -1.58 10.98
N ALA A 122 -17.53 -0.61 11.15
CA ALA A 122 -17.66 0.40 12.18
C ALA A 122 -18.74 1.41 11.73
N ALA A 123 -19.97 1.16 12.13
CA ALA A 123 -21.09 2.07 11.94
C ALA A 123 -21.28 2.99 13.16
N VAL A 124 -22.16 3.98 13.03
CA VAL A 124 -22.54 4.87 14.13
C VAL A 124 -23.18 4.10 15.29
N HIS A 125 -23.88 3.02 14.97
CA HIS A 125 -24.44 2.08 15.95
C HIS A 125 -23.72 0.73 15.83
N THR A 126 -23.57 0.05 16.96
CA THR A 126 -23.03 -1.33 16.98
C THR A 126 -23.91 -2.23 16.13
N GLN A 127 -23.33 -2.89 15.15
CA GLN A 127 -24.01 -3.83 14.28
C GLN A 127 -23.36 -5.19 14.40
N GLU A 128 -24.18 -6.22 14.23
CA GLU A 128 -23.69 -7.59 14.10
C GLU A 128 -22.79 -7.73 12.87
N PRO A 129 -21.78 -8.59 12.92
CA PRO A 129 -21.00 -8.92 11.75
C PRO A 129 -21.89 -9.51 10.64
N LEU A 130 -21.58 -9.11 9.42
CA LEU A 130 -22.21 -9.67 8.23
C LEU A 130 -21.47 -10.94 7.81
N SER A 131 -22.19 -11.94 7.38
CA SER A 131 -21.61 -13.08 6.66
C SER A 131 -21.94 -12.98 5.18
N GLY A 132 -21.06 -13.48 4.33
CA GLY A 132 -21.28 -13.45 2.89
C GLY A 132 -20.37 -14.39 2.13
N GLN A 133 -20.59 -14.46 0.83
CA GLN A 133 -19.81 -15.25 -0.11
C GLN A 133 -19.35 -14.35 -1.25
N THR A 134 -18.12 -14.56 -1.74
CA THR A 134 -17.60 -13.84 -2.89
C THR A 134 -18.26 -14.33 -4.18
N LEU A 135 -18.42 -13.42 -5.12
CA LEU A 135 -18.89 -13.76 -6.46
C LEU A 135 -17.71 -14.20 -7.32
N LEU A 136 -17.92 -15.24 -8.11
CA LEU A 136 -16.97 -15.63 -9.14
C LEU A 136 -17.05 -14.61 -10.30
N LEU A 137 -15.89 -14.05 -10.66
CA LEU A 137 -15.80 -13.17 -11.82
C LEU A 137 -15.75 -14.04 -13.07
N GLU A 138 -16.82 -13.99 -13.89
CA GLU A 138 -16.92 -14.73 -15.14
C GLU A 138 -16.14 -14.09 -16.30
N ASN A 139 -15.70 -12.84 -16.14
CA ASN A 139 -15.00 -12.12 -17.18
C ASN A 139 -13.51 -12.39 -17.16
N GLU A 140 -13.04 -13.12 -18.17
CA GLU A 140 -11.64 -13.10 -18.56
C GLU A 140 -11.30 -11.69 -19.06
N GLY A 141 -10.14 -11.18 -18.63
CA GLY A 141 -9.71 -9.83 -19.02
C GLY A 141 -9.61 -9.65 -20.54
N ASN A 142 -9.80 -8.45 -21.04
CA ASN A 142 -9.64 -8.13 -22.45
C ASN A 142 -8.18 -7.75 -22.75
N GLU A 143 -7.47 -8.61 -23.49
CA GLU A 143 -6.06 -8.39 -23.84
C GLU A 143 -5.84 -7.13 -24.68
N THR A 144 -6.77 -6.79 -25.57
CA THR A 144 -6.68 -5.58 -26.40
C THR A 144 -6.71 -4.33 -25.53
N VAL A 145 -7.62 -4.28 -24.56
CA VAL A 145 -7.72 -3.16 -23.60
C VAL A 145 -6.45 -3.08 -22.73
N ARG A 146 -5.92 -4.22 -22.29
CA ARG A 146 -4.66 -4.28 -21.55
C ARG A 146 -3.52 -3.64 -22.34
N ASP A 147 -3.37 -4.00 -23.61
CA ASP A 147 -2.28 -3.53 -24.46
C ASP A 147 -2.42 -2.04 -24.78
N GLU A 148 -3.63 -1.55 -24.97
CA GLU A 148 -3.92 -0.12 -25.13
C GLU A 148 -3.55 0.68 -23.87
N ILE A 149 -3.92 0.19 -22.69
CA ILE A 149 -3.56 0.81 -21.41
C ILE A 149 -2.03 0.87 -21.24
N ILE A 150 -1.35 -0.24 -21.52
CA ILE A 150 0.13 -0.32 -21.43
C ILE A 150 0.76 0.68 -22.41
N LYS A 151 0.29 0.73 -23.66
CA LYS A 151 0.79 1.63 -24.69
C LYS A 151 0.59 3.10 -24.30
N HIS A 152 -0.60 3.43 -23.81
CA HIS A 152 -0.91 4.78 -23.33
C HIS A 152 -0.04 5.18 -22.12
N SER A 153 0.04 4.32 -21.12
CA SER A 153 0.85 4.55 -19.92
C SER A 153 2.34 4.74 -20.26
N ARG A 154 2.88 3.92 -21.17
CA ARG A 154 4.26 4.06 -21.62
C ARG A 154 4.51 5.37 -22.35
N LYS A 155 3.56 5.81 -23.18
CA LYS A 155 3.66 7.07 -23.91
C LYS A 155 3.66 8.29 -22.98
N GLU A 156 2.80 8.29 -21.97
CA GLU A 156 2.61 9.43 -21.08
C GLU A 156 3.65 9.48 -19.93
N PHE A 157 4.01 8.34 -19.36
CA PHE A 157 4.76 8.29 -18.11
C PHE A 157 6.14 7.63 -18.21
N ALA A 158 6.45 6.92 -19.30
CA ALA A 158 7.72 6.24 -19.43
C ALA A 158 8.69 6.99 -20.35
N ARG A 159 9.99 6.80 -20.07
CA ARG A 159 11.09 7.24 -20.94
C ARG A 159 11.93 6.05 -21.34
N LYS A 160 12.51 6.08 -22.54
CA LYS A 160 13.42 5.02 -22.97
C LYS A 160 14.64 4.99 -22.04
N ARG A 161 15.07 3.78 -21.69
CA ARG A 161 16.20 3.56 -20.78
C ARG A 161 17.49 4.25 -21.26
N GLU A 162 17.70 4.28 -22.57
CA GLU A 162 18.85 4.93 -23.21
C GLU A 162 18.88 6.44 -22.96
N GLU A 163 17.74 7.13 -23.00
CA GLU A 163 17.63 8.55 -22.71
C GLU A 163 17.93 8.89 -21.24
N VAL A 164 17.61 7.97 -20.32
CA VAL A 164 17.87 8.14 -18.89
C VAL A 164 19.32 7.82 -18.55
N SER A 165 19.93 6.81 -19.19
CA SER A 165 21.33 6.42 -18.96
C SER A 165 22.31 7.41 -19.60
N GLY A 166 21.99 8.01 -20.76
CA GLY A 166 22.80 9.04 -21.41
C GLY A 166 22.96 10.33 -20.61
N ARG A 167 21.98 10.70 -19.78
CA ARG A 167 22.10 11.87 -18.89
C ARG A 167 23.09 11.70 -17.73
N LYS A 168 23.39 10.48 -17.30
CA LYS A 168 24.39 10.22 -16.23
C LYS A 168 25.83 10.42 -16.71
N SER A 169 26.13 10.26 -17.99
CA SER A 169 27.48 10.43 -18.53
C SER A 169 27.85 11.90 -18.77
N SER A 170 26.88 12.77 -19.03
CA SER A 170 27.15 14.21 -19.30
C SER A 170 27.33 15.05 -18.03
N SER A 171 26.67 14.69 -16.90
CA SER A 171 26.85 15.42 -15.63
C SER A 171 28.16 15.08 -14.89
N GLY A 172 28.76 13.91 -15.15
CA GLY A 172 30.04 13.50 -14.60
C GLY A 172 31.26 14.08 -15.32
N ALA A 173 31.13 14.46 -16.59
CA ALA A 173 32.22 15.03 -17.39
C ALA A 173 32.43 16.53 -17.11
N SER A 174 31.36 17.27 -16.80
CA SER A 174 31.44 18.71 -16.50
C SER A 174 32.13 19.00 -15.16
N SER A 175 31.91 18.16 -14.13
CA SER A 175 32.54 18.35 -12.81
C SER A 175 34.04 17.99 -12.77
N ARG A 176 34.49 17.08 -13.68
CA ARG A 176 35.92 16.70 -13.79
C ARG A 176 36.76 17.75 -14.57
N LYS A 177 36.15 18.49 -15.50
CA LYS A 177 36.85 19.58 -16.20
C LYS A 177 37.06 20.81 -15.29
N ALA A 178 36.08 21.16 -14.47
CA ALA A 178 36.19 22.27 -13.51
C ALA A 178 37.23 22.01 -12.40
N ALA A 179 37.39 20.75 -11.96
CA ALA A 179 38.38 20.39 -10.95
C ALA A 179 39.84 20.36 -11.49
N LYS A 180 40.04 20.08 -12.80
CA LYS A 180 41.38 20.09 -13.41
C LYS A 180 41.87 21.51 -13.66
N THR A 181 41.02 22.45 -14.03
CA THR A 181 41.39 23.85 -14.28
C THR A 181 41.77 24.58 -12.99
N LYS A 182 41.14 24.27 -11.86
CA LYS A 182 41.49 24.84 -10.54
C LYS A 182 42.81 24.29 -9.95
N LYS A 183 43.28 23.11 -10.37
CA LYS A 183 44.55 22.53 -9.93
C LYS A 183 45.76 23.08 -10.69
N GLN A 184 45.56 23.59 -11.93
CA GLN A 184 46.65 24.18 -12.70
C GLN A 184 46.91 25.65 -12.37
N SER A 185 45.91 26.40 -11.89
CA SER A 185 46.09 27.77 -11.46
C SER A 185 46.80 27.94 -10.07
N LYS A 186 46.75 26.87 -9.24
CA LYS A 186 47.44 26.87 -7.91
C LYS A 186 48.91 26.40 -7.96
N LYS A 187 49.46 26.02 -9.14
CA LYS A 187 50.86 25.58 -9.28
C LYS A 187 51.74 26.63 -9.98
N LYS A 188 51.19 27.82 -10.24
CA LYS A 188 51.92 28.96 -10.87
C LYS A 188 51.88 30.24 -10.04
N SER A 189 51.70 30.08 -8.73
CA SER A 189 51.83 31.21 -7.80
C SER A 189 52.77 30.79 -6.66
#